data_905731d506d4225edda01000ca5046d4
#
_entry.id   905731d506d4225edda01000ca5046d4
#
_cell.length_a   1.000
_cell.length_b   1.000
_cell.length_c   1.000
_cell.angle_alpha   90.00
_cell.angle_beta   90.00
_cell.angle_gamma   90.00
#
_symmetry.space_group_name_H-M   'P 1'
#
loop_
_entity.id
_entity.type
_entity.pdbx_description
1 polymer ?
#
loop_
_entity_poly.entity_id
_entity_poly.type
_entity_poly.pdbx_seq_one_letter_code
_entity_poly.pdbx_strand_id
1 'polypeptide(L)'
;MLLRLLSLLLFVSSSGQAAHGEQNNLPVDESHTKAKTSSNLFISWVEHIIDDPITSSEPFNGSDGLVMKDLDLDGFDDIVSVHESDAAYDSAEHEPNIKVPLLGHVRIAFGTKDPLSWKNITLASGPDVAAPEDAAIGDLNKDGFPDIVVAAELGHVIYFQNPTRGIRTTPWPRLILPFTKGRGSYLRTFLADFNNDNQLEVVGTNKGAQRPGPDDVIKSTPVSIFKLDGDALSEGSWSEEILGRYSIPQNAEPVDIDSDGDLDIIVGSRGERRIAWFENQGHHSGIFKEHAIGIVGALVSGFNMAYADINLDGKLDIIAASDLGLVWLQQPQNIDSAWIPHKIGTFDPDSITGIITADINADGRIDVFAGSYSRGSRISEKNVSVHEPLGRLGWFENNGAENIWTRHDISRRKRGMFDKFIAKDLDADGDIDIVGTRGNSQNLDGVFWLEQIRTKSPVRTFTSARSDDSQSMPLPQ
;
A
#
# COMPACT_ATOMS: atom_id res chain seq x y z
N MET A 1 -31.03 -20.84 80.78
CA MET A 1 -30.46 -19.53 81.15
C MET A 1 -29.76 -18.95 79.97
N LEU A 2 -30.23 -17.80 79.55
CA LEU A 2 -29.79 -16.89 78.49
C LEU A 2 -29.75 -17.36 76.99
N LEU A 3 -30.81 -17.02 76.30
CA LEU A 3 -30.89 -16.80 74.87
C LEU A 3 -29.95 -15.66 74.40
N ARG A 4 -29.28 -15.82 73.25
CA ARG A 4 -28.83 -14.69 72.42
C ARG A 4 -29.32 -14.88 71.01
N LEU A 5 -30.21 -13.96 70.59
CA LEU A 5 -30.60 -13.71 69.23
C LEU A 5 -29.39 -13.23 68.43
N LEU A 6 -29.21 -13.78 67.23
CA LEU A 6 -28.32 -13.21 66.18
C LEU A 6 -29.20 -12.72 65.02
N SER A 7 -29.27 -11.42 64.85
CA SER A 7 -29.92 -10.73 63.76
C SER A 7 -29.08 -10.85 62.48
N LEU A 8 -29.69 -11.38 61.42
CA LEU A 8 -29.13 -11.49 60.05
C LEU A 8 -29.31 -10.16 59.33
N LEU A 9 -28.23 -9.43 59.09
CA LEU A 9 -28.22 -8.28 58.19
C LEU A 9 -27.95 -8.79 56.75
N LEU A 10 -28.95 -8.68 55.89
CA LEU A 10 -28.80 -8.82 54.43
C LEU A 10 -28.09 -7.57 53.90
N PHE A 11 -26.88 -7.75 53.41
CA PHE A 11 -26.24 -6.80 52.53
C PHE A 11 -26.68 -7.10 51.09
N VAL A 12 -27.47 -6.21 50.52
CA VAL A 12 -27.69 -6.14 49.05
C VAL A 12 -26.47 -5.44 48.46
N SER A 13 -25.56 -6.21 47.88
CA SER A 13 -24.49 -5.65 47.03
C SER A 13 -25.04 -5.43 45.64
N SER A 14 -25.12 -4.16 45.25
CA SER A 14 -25.45 -3.73 43.88
C SER A 14 -24.44 -4.26 42.89
N SER A 15 -24.92 -5.09 41.98
CA SER A 15 -24.20 -5.52 40.76
C SER A 15 -24.13 -4.34 39.77
N GLY A 16 -23.04 -3.59 39.83
CA GLY A 16 -22.78 -2.45 38.97
C GLY A 16 -21.38 -2.47 38.36
N GLN A 17 -20.81 -3.65 38.00
CA GLN A 17 -19.47 -3.74 37.44
C GLN A 17 -19.30 -4.75 36.30
N ALA A 18 -20.37 -5.28 35.72
CA ALA A 18 -20.29 -6.26 34.64
C ALA A 18 -20.36 -5.65 33.20
N ALA A 19 -20.65 -4.35 33.05
CA ALA A 19 -20.86 -3.76 31.71
C ALA A 19 -19.61 -3.15 31.07
N HIS A 20 -18.50 -2.95 31.80
CA HIS A 20 -17.27 -2.39 31.23
C HIS A 20 -16.22 -3.44 30.80
N GLY A 21 -16.34 -4.69 31.24
CA GLY A 21 -15.40 -5.76 30.85
C GLY A 21 -15.71 -6.48 29.57
N GLU A 22 -16.97 -6.50 29.11
CA GLU A 22 -17.36 -7.23 27.90
C GLU A 22 -17.09 -6.45 26.61
N GLN A 23 -17.09 -5.12 26.62
CA GLN A 23 -16.79 -4.30 25.44
C GLN A 23 -15.33 -4.37 24.96
N ASN A 24 -14.39 -4.78 25.80
CA ASN A 24 -12.97 -4.83 25.48
C ASN A 24 -12.49 -6.13 24.80
N ASN A 25 -13.37 -7.12 24.60
CA ASN A 25 -13.02 -8.42 24.01
C ASN A 25 -13.72 -8.68 22.65
N LEU A 26 -14.49 -7.72 22.15
CA LEU A 26 -15.13 -7.88 20.85
C LEU A 26 -14.10 -7.75 19.73
N PRO A 27 -14.21 -8.53 18.64
CA PRO A 27 -13.48 -8.27 17.40
C PRO A 27 -13.69 -6.82 16.94
N VAL A 28 -12.66 -6.26 16.30
CA VAL A 28 -12.65 -4.85 15.90
C VAL A 28 -13.85 -4.51 15.00
N ASP A 29 -14.14 -5.36 14.03
CA ASP A 29 -15.22 -5.22 13.05
C ASP A 29 -16.64 -5.38 13.64
N GLU A 30 -16.77 -5.99 14.81
CA GLU A 30 -18.05 -6.11 15.53
C GLU A 30 -18.40 -4.87 16.37
N SER A 31 -17.42 -3.98 16.58
CA SER A 31 -17.66 -2.73 17.31
C SER A 31 -18.54 -1.77 16.49
N HIS A 32 -19.24 -0.87 17.17
CA HIS A 32 -19.94 0.21 16.49
C HIS A 32 -18.98 1.36 16.20
N THR A 33 -19.12 1.95 15.01
CA THR A 33 -18.31 3.07 14.59
C THR A 33 -18.48 4.29 15.50
N LYS A 34 -17.38 5.00 15.74
CA LYS A 34 -17.34 6.30 16.41
C LYS A 34 -16.89 7.42 15.48
N ALA A 35 -16.31 7.05 14.34
CA ALA A 35 -15.87 7.98 13.31
C ALA A 35 -17.05 8.76 12.73
N LYS A 36 -16.85 10.02 12.43
CA LYS A 36 -17.90 10.90 11.88
C LYS A 36 -17.35 11.84 10.83
N THR A 37 -18.21 12.17 9.89
CA THR A 37 -17.97 13.26 8.94
C THR A 37 -18.09 14.62 9.62
N SER A 38 -17.61 15.67 8.94
CA SER A 38 -17.83 17.08 9.33
C SER A 38 -19.31 17.45 9.47
N SER A 39 -20.21 16.78 8.74
CA SER A 39 -21.67 16.91 8.84
C SER A 39 -22.29 16.05 9.94
N ASN A 40 -21.47 15.40 10.80
CA ASN A 40 -21.87 14.59 11.95
C ASN A 40 -22.59 13.26 11.59
N LEU A 41 -22.39 12.73 10.39
CA LEU A 41 -22.79 11.38 10.00
C LEU A 41 -21.73 10.37 10.46
N PHE A 42 -22.18 9.20 10.91
CA PHE A 42 -21.26 8.13 11.29
C PHE A 42 -20.68 7.43 10.04
N ILE A 43 -19.38 7.15 10.05
CA ILE A 43 -18.65 6.48 8.98
C ILE A 43 -18.50 5.00 9.32
N SER A 44 -18.91 4.12 8.42
CA SER A 44 -18.67 2.67 8.48
C SER A 44 -18.22 2.18 7.10
N TRP A 45 -17.82 0.92 6.99
CA TRP A 45 -17.20 0.39 5.79
C TRP A 45 -17.85 -0.95 5.39
N VAL A 46 -18.12 -1.10 4.11
CA VAL A 46 -18.57 -2.37 3.50
C VAL A 46 -17.51 -2.84 2.53
N GLU A 47 -17.01 -4.06 2.73
CA GLU A 47 -16.01 -4.65 1.84
C GLU A 47 -16.69 -5.31 0.63
N HIS A 48 -16.16 -5.04 -0.56
CA HIS A 48 -16.52 -5.68 -1.81
C HIS A 48 -15.28 -6.31 -2.44
N ILE A 49 -15.43 -7.49 -3.02
CA ILE A 49 -14.33 -8.16 -3.72
C ILE A 49 -14.36 -7.76 -5.20
N ILE A 50 -13.23 -7.25 -5.69
CA ILE A 50 -13.01 -6.95 -7.10
C ILE A 50 -12.44 -8.16 -7.81
N ASP A 51 -11.37 -8.75 -7.25
CA ASP A 51 -10.74 -9.96 -7.79
C ASP A 51 -10.12 -10.79 -6.67
N ASP A 52 -10.38 -12.10 -6.67
CA ASP A 52 -9.73 -13.07 -5.81
C ASP A 52 -9.75 -14.47 -6.45
N PRO A 53 -8.99 -15.45 -5.95
CA PRO A 53 -8.97 -16.81 -6.50
C PRO A 53 -10.34 -17.49 -6.52
N ILE A 54 -11.23 -17.15 -5.62
CA ILE A 54 -12.58 -17.73 -5.56
C ILE A 54 -13.46 -17.16 -6.67
N THR A 55 -13.45 -15.83 -6.84
CA THR A 55 -14.26 -15.14 -7.86
C THR A 55 -13.77 -15.45 -9.27
N SER A 56 -12.46 -15.45 -9.50
CA SER A 56 -11.86 -15.67 -10.82
C SER A 56 -11.63 -17.12 -11.17
N SER A 57 -11.66 -18.04 -10.19
CA SER A 57 -11.27 -19.46 -10.34
C SER A 57 -9.81 -19.63 -10.79
N GLU A 58 -8.94 -18.67 -10.51
CA GLU A 58 -7.51 -18.66 -10.84
C GLU A 58 -6.67 -18.79 -9.55
N PRO A 59 -5.68 -19.67 -9.50
CA PRO A 59 -4.92 -19.94 -8.28
C PRO A 59 -3.77 -18.93 -8.08
N PHE A 60 -4.06 -17.71 -7.63
CA PHE A 60 -3.06 -16.72 -7.26
C PHE A 60 -3.13 -16.39 -5.76
N ASN A 61 -2.07 -15.79 -5.23
CA ASN A 61 -1.97 -15.31 -3.85
C ASN A 61 -0.81 -14.32 -3.69
N GLY A 62 -0.64 -13.74 -2.49
CA GLY A 62 0.41 -12.75 -2.25
C GLY A 62 0.16 -11.48 -3.06
N SER A 63 -0.96 -10.82 -2.82
CA SER A 63 -1.33 -9.59 -3.56
C SER A 63 -0.67 -8.39 -2.92
N ASP A 64 0.16 -7.67 -3.68
CA ASP A 64 0.98 -6.57 -3.21
C ASP A 64 0.63 -5.25 -3.90
N GLY A 65 1.10 -5.04 -5.13
CA GLY A 65 0.89 -3.79 -5.86
C GLY A 65 -0.44 -3.72 -6.58
N LEU A 66 -0.96 -2.50 -6.69
CA LEU A 66 -2.09 -2.18 -7.57
C LEU A 66 -1.97 -0.76 -8.12
N VAL A 67 -2.45 -0.57 -9.34
CA VAL A 67 -2.62 0.74 -9.98
C VAL A 67 -3.93 0.79 -10.75
N MET A 68 -4.48 1.99 -10.93
CA MET A 68 -5.78 2.19 -11.56
C MET A 68 -5.69 3.21 -12.68
N LYS A 69 -6.25 2.87 -13.86
CA LYS A 69 -6.40 3.76 -15.00
C LYS A 69 -7.32 3.12 -16.06
N ASP A 70 -8.02 3.92 -16.83
CA ASP A 70 -8.82 3.47 -17.97
C ASP A 70 -7.87 2.96 -19.09
N LEU A 71 -7.74 1.63 -19.22
CA LEU A 71 -6.82 0.97 -20.13
C LEU A 71 -7.40 0.80 -21.54
N ASP A 72 -8.72 0.67 -21.66
CA ASP A 72 -9.40 0.43 -22.93
C ASP A 72 -10.21 1.64 -23.43
N LEU A 73 -10.10 2.77 -22.71
CA LEU A 73 -10.68 4.06 -23.04
C LEU A 73 -12.21 4.03 -23.13
N ASP A 74 -12.84 3.20 -22.30
CA ASP A 74 -14.32 3.10 -22.23
C ASP A 74 -14.94 4.10 -21.25
N GLY A 75 -14.12 4.84 -20.51
CA GLY A 75 -14.52 5.87 -19.56
C GLY A 75 -14.65 5.37 -18.12
N PHE A 76 -14.31 4.13 -17.85
CA PHE A 76 -14.23 3.54 -16.51
C PHE A 76 -12.81 3.13 -16.19
N ASP A 77 -12.39 3.35 -14.97
CA ASP A 77 -11.04 2.93 -14.57
C ASP A 77 -10.95 1.41 -14.42
N ASP A 78 -9.83 0.87 -14.90
CA ASP A 78 -9.43 -0.51 -14.74
C ASP A 78 -8.34 -0.62 -13.68
N ILE A 79 -8.21 -1.78 -13.07
CA ILE A 79 -7.20 -2.05 -12.04
C ILE A 79 -6.22 -3.08 -12.58
N VAL A 80 -4.93 -2.76 -12.54
CA VAL A 80 -3.85 -3.73 -12.68
C VAL A 80 -3.38 -4.09 -11.29
N SER A 81 -3.38 -5.38 -10.98
CA SER A 81 -2.88 -5.92 -9.71
C SER A 81 -1.82 -6.99 -9.94
N VAL A 82 -0.89 -7.09 -9.01
CA VAL A 82 0.21 -8.05 -9.05
C VAL A 82 0.19 -8.96 -7.84
N HIS A 83 0.54 -10.25 -8.07
CA HIS A 83 0.42 -11.30 -7.06
C HIS A 83 1.66 -12.19 -7.11
N GLU A 84 2.44 -12.22 -6.04
CA GLU A 84 3.70 -12.96 -5.95
C GLU A 84 3.53 -14.47 -6.14
N SER A 85 2.39 -15.03 -5.74
CA SER A 85 2.08 -16.47 -5.77
C SER A 85 3.07 -17.33 -4.97
N ASP A 86 3.56 -16.81 -3.87
CA ASP A 86 4.63 -17.34 -3.02
C ASP A 86 4.15 -17.88 -1.67
N ALA A 87 2.93 -18.41 -1.59
CA ALA A 87 2.22 -18.81 -0.36
C ALA A 87 3.02 -19.60 0.68
N ALA A 88 4.15 -20.21 0.29
CA ALA A 88 4.90 -21.11 1.14
C ALA A 88 5.90 -20.43 2.08
N TYR A 89 6.20 -19.14 1.92
CA TYR A 89 7.21 -18.44 2.71
C TYR A 89 6.82 -16.97 2.99
N ASP A 90 7.57 -16.32 3.87
CA ASP A 90 7.45 -14.90 4.18
C ASP A 90 8.70 -14.17 3.65
N SER A 91 8.54 -13.29 2.67
CA SER A 91 9.62 -12.52 2.04
C SER A 91 10.28 -11.52 3.01
N ALA A 92 9.61 -11.16 4.10
CA ALA A 92 10.19 -10.32 5.14
C ALA A 92 11.24 -11.04 6.01
N GLU A 93 11.27 -12.39 5.98
CA GLU A 93 12.19 -13.20 6.76
C GLU A 93 13.33 -13.75 5.90
N HIS A 94 14.57 -13.67 6.40
CA HIS A 94 15.72 -14.22 5.71
C HIS A 94 15.84 -15.73 5.93
N GLU A 95 15.41 -16.53 4.94
CA GLU A 95 15.54 -17.98 4.94
C GLU A 95 16.34 -18.49 3.72
N PRO A 96 17.68 -18.52 3.80
CA PRO A 96 18.55 -18.71 2.63
C PRO A 96 18.41 -20.08 1.95
N ASN A 97 17.83 -21.06 2.62
CA ASN A 97 17.72 -22.45 2.11
C ASN A 97 16.35 -22.79 1.48
N ILE A 98 15.38 -21.89 1.51
CA ILE A 98 14.09 -22.12 0.87
C ILE A 98 14.24 -21.88 -0.64
N LYS A 99 13.83 -22.87 -1.43
CA LYS A 99 13.65 -22.72 -2.87
C LYS A 99 12.30 -22.08 -3.12
N VAL A 100 12.33 -20.87 -3.65
CA VAL A 100 11.13 -20.14 -4.05
C VAL A 100 10.76 -20.55 -5.46
N PRO A 101 9.51 -21.01 -5.72
CA PRO A 101 9.05 -21.25 -7.07
C PRO A 101 9.00 -19.93 -7.85
N LEU A 102 9.40 -19.97 -9.12
CA LEU A 102 9.28 -18.85 -10.03
C LEU A 102 7.83 -18.73 -10.52
N LEU A 103 6.97 -18.24 -9.65
CA LEU A 103 5.54 -18.04 -9.89
C LEU A 103 5.20 -16.56 -9.71
N GLY A 104 4.11 -16.16 -10.32
CA GLY A 104 3.55 -14.82 -10.19
C GLY A 104 2.38 -14.64 -11.12
N HIS A 105 1.55 -13.65 -10.85
CA HIS A 105 0.41 -13.28 -11.69
C HIS A 105 0.34 -11.77 -11.82
N VAL A 106 0.09 -11.29 -13.03
CA VAL A 106 -0.33 -9.93 -13.33
C VAL A 106 -1.77 -10.04 -13.82
N ARG A 107 -2.67 -9.34 -13.15
CA ARG A 107 -4.10 -9.41 -13.44
C ARG A 107 -4.65 -8.03 -13.79
N ILE A 108 -5.72 -8.02 -14.59
CA ILE A 108 -6.48 -6.81 -14.90
C ILE A 108 -7.93 -7.06 -14.53
N ALA A 109 -8.49 -6.18 -13.71
CA ALA A 109 -9.92 -6.07 -13.46
C ALA A 109 -10.45 -4.88 -14.26
N PHE A 110 -11.15 -5.14 -15.36
CA PHE A 110 -11.78 -4.10 -16.17
C PHE A 110 -13.03 -3.60 -15.48
N GLY A 111 -13.07 -2.28 -15.24
CA GLY A 111 -14.20 -1.61 -14.63
C GLY A 111 -15.41 -1.51 -15.54
N THR A 112 -16.52 -1.15 -14.95
CA THR A 112 -17.79 -0.88 -15.65
C THR A 112 -18.51 0.27 -14.94
N LYS A 113 -19.62 0.71 -15.50
CA LYS A 113 -20.50 1.69 -14.83
C LYS A 113 -20.99 1.24 -13.45
N ASP A 114 -21.10 -0.07 -13.22
CA ASP A 114 -21.47 -0.66 -11.93
C ASP A 114 -20.22 -1.01 -11.16
N PRO A 115 -19.88 -0.32 -10.05
CA PRO A 115 -18.66 -0.55 -9.27
C PRO A 115 -18.59 -1.95 -8.63
N LEU A 116 -19.71 -2.68 -8.63
CA LEU A 116 -19.77 -4.09 -8.19
C LEU A 116 -19.51 -5.09 -9.32
N SER A 117 -19.32 -4.63 -10.56
CA SER A 117 -19.21 -5.51 -11.74
C SER A 117 -17.87 -5.32 -12.45
N TRP A 118 -16.99 -6.30 -12.32
CA TRP A 118 -15.64 -6.32 -12.89
C TRP A 118 -15.45 -7.49 -13.84
N LYS A 119 -14.66 -7.28 -14.91
CA LYS A 119 -14.24 -8.35 -15.81
C LYS A 119 -12.77 -8.64 -15.59
N ASN A 120 -12.46 -9.72 -14.90
CA ASN A 120 -11.11 -10.08 -14.50
C ASN A 120 -10.43 -10.98 -15.54
N ILE A 121 -9.18 -10.68 -15.88
CA ILE A 121 -8.33 -11.50 -16.74
C ILE A 121 -6.93 -11.66 -16.14
N THR A 122 -6.23 -12.75 -16.48
CA THR A 122 -4.80 -12.90 -16.25
C THR A 122 -4.06 -12.35 -17.47
N LEU A 123 -3.32 -11.25 -17.30
CA LEU A 123 -2.46 -10.69 -18.34
C LEU A 123 -1.22 -11.56 -18.56
N ALA A 124 -0.60 -11.97 -17.47
CA ALA A 124 0.58 -12.83 -17.49
C ALA A 124 0.67 -13.66 -16.21
N SER A 125 1.30 -14.85 -16.30
CA SER A 125 1.59 -15.70 -15.16
C SER A 125 2.88 -16.51 -15.37
N GLY A 126 3.44 -17.03 -14.29
CA GLY A 126 4.59 -17.93 -14.32
C GLY A 126 5.95 -17.23 -14.23
N PRO A 127 7.03 -17.89 -14.76
CA PRO A 127 8.41 -17.47 -14.48
C PRO A 127 8.81 -16.07 -14.98
N ASP A 128 8.18 -15.59 -16.06
CA ASP A 128 8.53 -14.28 -16.62
C ASP A 128 8.05 -13.13 -15.71
N VAL A 129 7.04 -13.40 -14.90
CA VAL A 129 6.50 -12.44 -13.93
C VAL A 129 6.68 -12.96 -12.50
N ALA A 130 7.83 -13.56 -12.20
CA ALA A 130 8.09 -14.22 -10.94
C ALA A 130 8.09 -13.24 -9.75
N ALA A 131 7.18 -13.47 -8.81
CA ALA A 131 6.93 -12.62 -7.64
C ALA A 131 6.82 -11.12 -8.02
N PRO A 132 5.79 -10.72 -8.81
CA PRO A 132 5.62 -9.33 -9.16
C PRO A 132 5.12 -8.55 -7.94
N GLU A 133 5.77 -7.42 -7.66
CA GLU A 133 5.59 -6.61 -6.46
C GLU A 133 4.85 -5.29 -6.73
N ASP A 134 5.09 -4.69 -7.90
CA ASP A 134 4.48 -3.40 -8.23
C ASP A 134 4.23 -3.27 -9.72
N ALA A 135 3.33 -2.34 -10.08
CA ALA A 135 3.02 -1.99 -11.46
C ALA A 135 2.85 -0.48 -11.63
N ALA A 136 3.06 -0.02 -12.86
CA ALA A 136 2.79 1.35 -13.29
C ALA A 136 2.07 1.35 -14.64
N ILE A 137 1.22 2.35 -14.88
CA ILE A 137 0.41 2.47 -16.10
C ILE A 137 0.67 3.81 -16.78
N GLY A 138 0.97 3.79 -18.09
CA GLY A 138 1.14 4.99 -18.90
C GLY A 138 1.35 4.68 -20.38
N ASP A 139 1.08 5.62 -21.26
CA ASP A 139 1.29 5.48 -22.70
C ASP A 139 2.78 5.70 -23.02
N LEU A 140 3.55 4.61 -23.02
CA LEU A 140 4.99 4.64 -23.25
C LEU A 140 5.36 4.69 -24.73
N ASN A 141 4.56 4.07 -25.59
CA ASN A 141 4.82 4.00 -27.02
C ASN A 141 4.13 5.13 -27.81
N LYS A 142 3.39 6.00 -27.13
CA LYS A 142 2.65 7.16 -27.71
C LYS A 142 1.60 6.77 -28.74
N ASP A 143 0.94 5.63 -28.56
CA ASP A 143 -0.15 5.20 -29.44
C ASP A 143 -1.55 5.63 -28.95
N GLY A 144 -1.62 6.28 -27.79
CA GLY A 144 -2.83 6.80 -27.17
C GLY A 144 -3.50 5.82 -26.20
N PHE A 145 -2.97 4.61 -26.04
CA PHE A 145 -3.46 3.62 -25.08
C PHE A 145 -2.44 3.41 -23.96
N PRO A 146 -2.87 3.33 -22.69
CA PRO A 146 -1.94 3.10 -21.59
C PRO A 146 -1.34 1.70 -21.61
N ASP A 147 -0.01 1.62 -21.52
CA ASP A 147 0.78 0.40 -21.34
C ASP A 147 0.96 0.07 -19.86
N ILE A 148 1.53 -1.10 -19.57
CA ILE A 148 1.80 -1.55 -18.20
C ILE A 148 3.29 -1.86 -18.06
N VAL A 149 3.89 -1.42 -16.94
CA VAL A 149 5.22 -1.83 -16.49
C VAL A 149 5.11 -2.53 -15.16
N VAL A 150 5.79 -3.66 -15.00
CA VAL A 150 5.75 -4.49 -13.79
C VAL A 150 7.16 -4.69 -13.25
N ALA A 151 7.34 -4.46 -11.96
CA ALA A 151 8.54 -4.85 -11.20
C ALA A 151 8.35 -6.25 -10.61
N ALA A 152 9.28 -7.16 -10.87
CA ALA A 152 9.24 -8.53 -10.37
C ALA A 152 10.38 -8.78 -9.38
N GLU A 153 10.04 -9.19 -8.17
CA GLU A 153 10.97 -9.37 -7.06
C GLU A 153 11.96 -10.53 -7.30
N LEU A 154 11.54 -11.57 -7.99
CA LEU A 154 12.41 -12.70 -8.39
C LEU A 154 12.97 -12.56 -9.81
N GLY A 155 12.92 -11.40 -10.39
CA GLY A 155 13.24 -11.26 -11.80
C GLY A 155 13.79 -9.91 -12.21
N HIS A 156 12.94 -9.10 -12.80
CA HIS A 156 13.32 -7.99 -13.65
C HIS A 156 12.16 -7.00 -13.74
N VAL A 157 12.30 -5.97 -14.57
CA VAL A 157 11.21 -5.07 -14.97
C VAL A 157 10.70 -5.52 -16.34
N ILE A 158 9.38 -5.58 -16.50
CA ILE A 158 8.72 -6.05 -17.72
C ILE A 158 7.79 -4.95 -18.22
N TYR A 159 7.90 -4.65 -19.50
CA TYR A 159 6.99 -3.81 -20.25
C TYR A 159 5.93 -4.68 -20.96
N PHE A 160 4.66 -4.31 -20.86
CA PHE A 160 3.54 -4.89 -21.59
C PHE A 160 2.91 -3.79 -22.46
N GLN A 161 2.95 -3.98 -23.77
CA GLN A 161 2.33 -3.05 -24.71
C GLN A 161 0.83 -3.31 -24.82
N ASN A 162 0.03 -2.28 -24.66
CA ASN A 162 -1.40 -2.35 -24.88
C ASN A 162 -1.66 -2.69 -26.37
N PRO A 163 -2.42 -3.76 -26.69
CA PRO A 163 -2.66 -4.14 -28.09
C PRO A 163 -3.68 -3.24 -28.82
N THR A 164 -4.21 -2.22 -28.17
CA THR A 164 -5.20 -1.26 -28.69
C THR A 164 -6.54 -1.86 -29.12
N ARG A 165 -6.57 -3.16 -29.43
CA ARG A 165 -7.76 -3.91 -29.82
C ARG A 165 -7.75 -5.28 -29.15
N GLY A 166 -8.92 -5.74 -28.71
CA GLY A 166 -9.04 -7.02 -28.02
C GLY A 166 -8.32 -7.05 -26.66
N ILE A 167 -8.18 -5.90 -26.04
CA ILE A 167 -7.45 -5.67 -24.79
C ILE A 167 -7.88 -6.66 -23.70
N ARG A 168 -9.18 -6.97 -23.64
CA ARG A 168 -9.76 -7.89 -22.62
C ARG A 168 -9.62 -9.38 -22.96
N THR A 169 -9.01 -9.74 -24.09
CA THR A 169 -8.96 -11.16 -24.55
C THR A 169 -7.65 -11.58 -25.19
N THR A 170 -6.82 -10.64 -25.61
CA THR A 170 -5.57 -10.89 -26.34
C THR A 170 -4.40 -10.84 -25.40
N PRO A 171 -3.44 -11.79 -25.44
CA PRO A 171 -2.18 -11.63 -24.74
C PRO A 171 -1.46 -10.35 -25.22
N TRP A 172 -1.01 -9.53 -24.28
CA TRP A 172 -0.29 -8.32 -24.62
C TRP A 172 1.14 -8.64 -25.04
N PRO A 173 1.66 -8.02 -26.11
CA PRO A 173 3.08 -8.04 -26.44
C PRO A 173 3.89 -7.53 -25.24
N ARG A 174 5.06 -8.14 -25.00
CA ARG A 174 5.87 -7.76 -23.83
C ARG A 174 7.36 -7.83 -24.10
N LEU A 175 8.10 -7.03 -23.35
CA LEU A 175 9.56 -7.03 -23.35
C LEU A 175 10.07 -6.99 -21.90
N ILE A 176 11.01 -7.87 -21.56
CA ILE A 176 11.81 -7.73 -20.33
C ILE A 176 12.87 -6.68 -20.60
N LEU A 177 12.91 -5.62 -19.77
CA LEU A 177 13.89 -4.56 -19.94
C LEU A 177 15.33 -5.12 -19.84
N PRO A 178 16.16 -4.96 -20.88
CA PRO A 178 17.40 -5.72 -21.02
C PRO A 178 18.40 -5.51 -19.88
N PHE A 179 18.44 -4.29 -19.32
CA PHE A 179 19.34 -3.93 -18.23
C PHE A 179 18.93 -4.51 -16.87
N THR A 180 17.71 -5.04 -16.74
CA THR A 180 17.18 -5.56 -15.47
C THR A 180 17.34 -7.06 -15.34
N LYS A 181 17.44 -7.77 -16.47
CA LYS A 181 17.47 -9.23 -16.53
C LYS A 181 18.68 -9.82 -15.80
N GLY A 182 18.42 -10.63 -14.78
CA GLY A 182 19.47 -11.31 -14.00
C GLY A 182 20.28 -10.40 -13.07
N ARG A 183 19.84 -9.15 -12.82
CA ARG A 183 20.57 -8.18 -11.99
C ARG A 183 20.12 -8.10 -10.54
N GLY A 184 19.05 -8.76 -10.17
CA GLY A 184 18.61 -8.76 -8.80
C GLY A 184 17.10 -8.80 -8.66
N SER A 185 16.59 -8.07 -7.69
CA SER A 185 15.21 -8.05 -7.24
C SER A 185 14.65 -6.64 -7.42
N TYR A 186 13.57 -6.49 -8.19
CA TYR A 186 12.93 -5.19 -8.43
C TYR A 186 11.64 -5.10 -7.64
N LEU A 187 11.55 -4.08 -6.76
CA LEU A 187 10.46 -3.96 -5.81
C LEU A 187 9.41 -2.94 -6.25
N ARG A 188 9.82 -1.73 -6.65
CA ARG A 188 8.91 -0.66 -7.07
C ARG A 188 9.25 -0.17 -8.46
N THR A 189 8.21 0.23 -9.21
CA THR A 189 8.35 0.86 -10.51
C THR A 189 7.34 1.99 -10.66
N PHE A 190 7.76 3.07 -11.33
CA PHE A 190 6.93 4.25 -11.59
C PHE A 190 7.13 4.73 -13.02
N LEU A 191 6.17 5.51 -13.50
CA LEU A 191 6.24 6.20 -14.80
C LEU A 191 6.10 7.70 -14.57
N ALA A 192 6.99 8.47 -15.18
CA ALA A 192 6.93 9.93 -15.16
C ALA A 192 7.61 10.52 -16.39
N ASP A 193 7.16 11.69 -16.83
CA ASP A 193 7.83 12.53 -17.82
C ASP A 193 8.64 13.59 -17.05
N PHE A 194 9.93 13.33 -16.84
CA PHE A 194 10.79 14.20 -16.04
C PHE A 194 11.33 15.39 -16.81
N ASN A 195 11.34 15.34 -18.14
CA ASN A 195 11.90 16.38 -18.98
C ASN A 195 10.84 17.12 -19.79
N ASN A 196 9.56 16.80 -19.57
CA ASN A 196 8.39 17.38 -20.22
C ASN A 196 8.43 17.31 -21.76
N ASP A 197 9.01 16.20 -22.29
CA ASP A 197 9.07 15.92 -23.74
C ASP A 197 7.89 15.05 -24.22
N ASN A 198 6.95 14.78 -23.32
CA ASN A 198 5.82 13.88 -23.48
C ASN A 198 6.23 12.40 -23.70
N GLN A 199 7.49 12.02 -23.38
CA GLN A 199 7.92 10.63 -23.30
C GLN A 199 8.01 10.25 -21.81
N LEU A 200 7.29 9.19 -21.43
CA LEU A 200 7.42 8.69 -20.06
C LEU A 200 8.73 7.91 -19.91
N GLU A 201 9.42 8.15 -18.82
CA GLU A 201 10.51 7.33 -18.32
C GLU A 201 9.99 6.32 -17.28
N VAL A 202 10.69 5.17 -17.18
CA VAL A 202 10.43 4.15 -16.17
C VAL A 202 11.44 4.29 -15.03
N VAL A 203 10.97 4.46 -13.80
CA VAL A 203 11.83 4.42 -12.60
C VAL A 203 11.76 3.02 -12.00
N GLY A 204 12.90 2.45 -11.62
CA GLY A 204 12.97 1.14 -10.99
C GLY A 204 13.97 1.07 -9.84
N THR A 205 13.57 0.37 -8.77
CA THR A 205 14.42 0.11 -7.61
C THR A 205 14.87 -1.33 -7.58
N ASN A 206 16.19 -1.55 -7.60
CA ASN A 206 16.77 -2.88 -7.46
C ASN A 206 17.23 -3.11 -6.03
N LYS A 207 16.46 -3.85 -5.23
CA LYS A 207 16.85 -4.16 -3.85
C LYS A 207 17.94 -5.23 -3.70
N GLY A 208 18.41 -5.81 -4.81
CA GLY A 208 19.56 -6.73 -4.87
C GLY A 208 19.22 -8.19 -4.65
N ALA A 209 18.50 -8.52 -3.60
CA ALA A 209 18.08 -9.89 -3.29
C ALA A 209 16.62 -9.88 -2.84
N GLN A 210 15.89 -10.95 -3.15
CA GLN A 210 14.49 -11.07 -2.73
C GLN A 210 14.36 -11.05 -1.20
N ARG A 211 15.21 -11.81 -0.51
CA ARG A 211 15.29 -11.87 0.95
C ARG A 211 16.66 -11.39 1.42
N PRO A 212 16.87 -10.06 1.52
CA PRO A 212 18.18 -9.51 1.87
C PRO A 212 18.64 -9.99 3.23
N GLY A 213 19.84 -10.57 3.26
CA GLY A 213 20.54 -10.96 4.48
C GLY A 213 21.60 -9.94 4.89
N PRO A 214 22.38 -10.24 5.95
CA PRO A 214 23.43 -9.35 6.43
C PRO A 214 24.46 -8.96 5.36
N ASP A 215 24.79 -9.86 4.43
CA ASP A 215 25.73 -9.63 3.35
C ASP A 215 25.18 -8.70 2.25
N ASP A 216 23.85 -8.54 2.16
CA ASP A 216 23.21 -7.66 1.19
C ASP A 216 23.18 -6.22 1.70
N VAL A 217 23.19 -6.01 3.02
CA VAL A 217 23.24 -4.68 3.64
C VAL A 217 24.53 -3.93 3.30
N ILE A 218 25.63 -4.65 3.05
CA ILE A 218 26.92 -4.05 2.67
C ILE A 218 27.07 -3.81 1.17
N LYS A 219 26.12 -4.30 0.36
CA LYS A 219 26.10 -4.09 -1.10
C LYS A 219 25.25 -2.85 -1.41
N SER A 220 25.63 -2.15 -2.46
CA SER A 220 24.81 -1.09 -3.01
C SER A 220 24.29 -1.47 -4.39
N THR A 221 23.00 -1.30 -4.59
CA THR A 221 22.29 -1.62 -5.82
C THR A 221 21.65 -0.36 -6.43
N PRO A 222 21.41 -0.30 -7.73
CA PRO A 222 20.98 0.92 -8.38
C PRO A 222 19.50 1.23 -8.16
N VAL A 223 19.23 2.52 -8.08
CA VAL A 223 17.96 3.15 -8.47
C VAL A 223 18.21 3.71 -9.88
N SER A 224 17.36 3.34 -10.84
CA SER A 224 17.58 3.65 -12.24
C SER A 224 16.37 4.27 -12.90
N ILE A 225 16.63 5.12 -13.90
CA ILE A 225 15.66 5.56 -14.90
C ILE A 225 15.95 4.80 -16.18
N PHE A 226 14.92 4.18 -16.76
CA PHE A 226 14.99 3.54 -18.07
C PHE A 226 14.26 4.43 -19.06
N LYS A 227 14.96 4.79 -20.15
CA LYS A 227 14.49 5.69 -21.19
C LYS A 227 14.23 4.91 -22.47
N LEU A 228 13.14 5.24 -23.13
CA LEU A 228 12.73 4.65 -24.40
C LEU A 228 12.98 5.63 -25.56
N ASP A 229 13.70 5.18 -26.59
CA ASP A 229 13.87 5.90 -27.86
C ASP A 229 13.63 4.94 -29.04
N GLY A 230 12.41 4.94 -29.55
CA GLY A 230 11.98 4.09 -30.66
C GLY A 230 10.93 3.04 -30.27
N ASP A 231 11.03 1.84 -30.87
CA ASP A 231 10.08 0.75 -30.67
C ASP A 231 10.24 0.14 -29.26
N ALA A 232 9.19 0.23 -28.45
CA ALA A 232 9.20 -0.24 -27.05
C ALA A 232 9.39 -1.76 -26.92
N LEU A 233 9.08 -2.54 -27.96
CA LEU A 233 9.31 -4.00 -28.00
C LEU A 233 10.71 -4.38 -28.51
N SER A 234 11.56 -3.41 -28.82
CA SER A 234 12.95 -3.61 -29.25
C SER A 234 13.92 -3.37 -28.07
N GLU A 235 14.74 -4.36 -27.72
CA GLU A 235 15.77 -4.21 -26.68
C GLU A 235 16.70 -3.02 -26.93
N GLY A 236 17.03 -2.74 -28.21
CA GLY A 236 17.94 -1.67 -28.60
C GLY A 236 17.38 -0.25 -28.43
N SER A 237 16.07 -0.12 -28.20
CA SER A 237 15.42 1.18 -27.97
C SER A 237 15.48 1.64 -26.51
N TRP A 238 15.92 0.80 -25.60
CA TRP A 238 15.99 1.13 -24.18
C TRP A 238 17.41 1.48 -23.75
N SER A 239 17.51 2.45 -22.86
CA SER A 239 18.74 2.85 -22.19
C SER A 239 18.52 2.95 -20.67
N GLU A 240 19.61 2.86 -19.90
CA GLU A 240 19.55 2.97 -18.43
C GLU A 240 20.42 4.15 -17.98
N GLU A 241 19.85 4.99 -17.13
CA GLU A 241 20.54 5.98 -16.34
C GLU A 241 20.48 5.60 -14.86
N ILE A 242 21.63 5.46 -14.21
CA ILE A 242 21.68 5.17 -12.77
C ILE A 242 21.66 6.50 -12.02
N LEU A 243 20.60 6.76 -11.28
CA LEU A 243 20.46 7.93 -10.42
C LEU A 243 21.39 7.86 -9.21
N GLY A 244 21.38 6.72 -8.53
CA GLY A 244 22.17 6.50 -7.33
C GLY A 244 22.25 5.03 -6.96
N ARG A 245 23.08 4.73 -5.93
CA ARG A 245 23.24 3.37 -5.42
C ARG A 245 23.05 3.36 -3.91
N TYR A 246 22.20 2.45 -3.44
CA TYR A 246 21.79 2.34 -2.05
C TYR A 246 21.87 0.91 -1.56
N SER A 247 22.01 0.75 -0.25
CA SER A 247 21.82 -0.54 0.41
C SER A 247 20.32 -0.86 0.48
N ILE A 248 19.87 -1.87 -0.26
CA ILE A 248 18.48 -2.33 -0.31
C ILE A 248 17.51 -1.15 -0.58
N PRO A 249 17.58 -0.48 -1.75
CA PRO A 249 16.60 0.53 -2.12
C PRO A 249 15.23 -0.13 -2.31
N GLN A 250 14.18 0.50 -1.76
CA GLN A 250 12.82 -0.07 -1.73
C GLN A 250 11.81 0.76 -2.52
N ASN A 251 12.03 2.06 -2.64
CA ASN A 251 11.12 2.99 -3.28
C ASN A 251 11.89 4.09 -4.01
N ALA A 252 11.32 4.63 -5.09
CA ALA A 252 11.85 5.77 -5.83
C ALA A 252 10.69 6.48 -6.53
N GLU A 253 9.90 7.21 -5.78
CA GLU A 253 8.61 7.75 -6.20
C GLU A 253 8.75 9.15 -6.79
N PRO A 254 8.20 9.40 -8.02
CA PRO A 254 8.14 10.73 -8.59
C PRO A 254 7.19 11.64 -7.81
N VAL A 255 7.67 12.82 -7.42
CA VAL A 255 6.88 13.83 -6.72
C VAL A 255 7.53 15.20 -6.86
N ASP A 256 6.78 16.25 -7.12
CA ASP A 256 7.25 17.65 -7.08
C ASP A 256 7.30 18.08 -5.59
N ILE A 257 8.44 17.76 -4.91
CA ILE A 257 8.52 17.94 -3.46
C ILE A 257 8.81 19.38 -3.05
N ASP A 258 9.48 20.16 -3.90
CA ASP A 258 9.81 21.56 -3.61
C ASP A 258 8.83 22.57 -4.26
N SER A 259 7.84 22.03 -5.00
CA SER A 259 6.77 22.80 -5.66
C SER A 259 7.28 23.80 -6.69
N ASP A 260 8.35 23.43 -7.41
CA ASP A 260 8.90 24.24 -8.50
C ASP A 260 8.26 23.92 -9.87
N GLY A 261 7.44 22.88 -9.95
CA GLY A 261 6.70 22.42 -11.12
C GLY A 261 7.37 21.28 -11.88
N ASP A 262 8.53 20.85 -11.45
CA ASP A 262 9.26 19.71 -12.03
C ASP A 262 9.07 18.45 -11.13
N LEU A 263 8.99 17.26 -11.74
CA LEU A 263 8.93 16.02 -10.96
C LEU A 263 10.32 15.64 -10.47
N ASP A 264 10.46 15.55 -9.17
CA ASP A 264 11.59 15.02 -8.44
C ASP A 264 11.45 13.51 -8.19
N ILE A 265 12.42 12.91 -7.50
CA ILE A 265 12.32 11.52 -7.07
C ILE A 265 12.70 11.38 -5.58
N ILE A 266 11.80 10.83 -4.78
CA ILE A 266 12.08 10.49 -3.39
C ILE A 266 12.42 9.00 -3.30
N VAL A 267 13.64 8.71 -2.84
CA VAL A 267 14.19 7.35 -2.71
C VAL A 267 14.17 6.88 -1.26
N GLY A 268 13.63 5.68 -1.04
CA GLY A 268 13.69 4.99 0.25
C GLY A 268 14.73 3.87 0.26
N SER A 269 15.57 3.79 1.30
CA SER A 269 16.57 2.76 1.50
C SER A 269 16.41 2.04 2.84
N ARG A 270 16.08 0.74 2.78
CA ARG A 270 15.93 -0.11 3.96
C ARG A 270 17.28 -0.37 4.64
N GLY A 271 18.33 -0.64 3.87
CA GLY A 271 19.63 -0.97 4.44
C GLY A 271 20.29 0.24 5.09
N GLU A 272 20.07 1.44 4.56
CA GLU A 272 20.60 2.68 5.11
C GLU A 272 19.67 3.35 6.12
N ARG A 273 18.39 2.88 6.17
CA ARG A 273 17.32 3.42 7.03
C ARG A 273 17.19 4.94 6.87
N ARG A 274 17.18 5.39 5.62
CA ARG A 274 17.03 6.80 5.25
C ARG A 274 16.22 6.96 3.97
N ILE A 275 15.76 8.18 3.77
CA ILE A 275 15.24 8.66 2.49
C ILE A 275 16.17 9.71 1.91
N ALA A 276 16.17 9.83 0.59
CA ALA A 276 16.93 10.83 -0.17
C ALA A 276 16.01 11.47 -1.20
N TRP A 277 16.34 12.68 -1.59
CA TRP A 277 15.66 13.45 -2.61
C TRP A 277 16.60 13.68 -3.80
N PHE A 278 16.13 13.39 -4.99
CA PHE A 278 16.78 13.76 -6.25
C PHE A 278 16.02 14.92 -6.87
N GLU A 279 16.55 16.11 -6.68
CA GLU A 279 16.04 17.34 -7.30
C GLU A 279 16.24 17.28 -8.81
N ASN A 280 15.17 17.48 -9.59
CA ASN A 280 15.23 17.65 -11.04
C ASN A 280 15.66 19.08 -11.35
N GLN A 281 16.91 19.26 -11.82
CA GLN A 281 17.51 20.57 -11.96
C GLN A 281 17.18 21.26 -13.28
N GLY A 282 16.68 22.48 -13.19
CA GLY A 282 16.60 23.38 -14.33
C GLY A 282 15.46 23.12 -15.32
N HIS A 283 14.25 23.31 -14.88
CA HIS A 283 13.03 23.34 -15.70
C HIS A 283 12.93 22.17 -16.68
N HIS A 284 12.50 21.03 -16.18
CA HIS A 284 12.28 19.81 -16.96
C HIS A 284 13.53 19.32 -17.70
N SER A 285 14.70 19.38 -17.05
CA SER A 285 15.96 18.97 -17.68
C SER A 285 16.14 17.44 -17.66
N GLY A 286 15.48 16.74 -16.74
CA GLY A 286 15.76 15.33 -16.44
C GLY A 286 17.17 15.10 -15.91
N ILE A 287 17.82 16.13 -15.37
CA ILE A 287 19.14 16.08 -14.72
C ILE A 287 18.93 16.18 -13.22
N PHE A 288 19.36 15.17 -12.51
CA PHE A 288 19.09 15.03 -11.08
C PHE A 288 20.32 15.32 -10.22
N LYS A 289 20.07 15.94 -9.06
CA LYS A 289 21.05 16.15 -8.01
C LYS A 289 20.54 15.57 -6.70
N GLU A 290 21.31 14.68 -6.09
CA GLU A 290 20.95 14.06 -4.82
C GLU A 290 21.10 15.05 -3.65
N HIS A 291 20.06 15.09 -2.80
CA HIS A 291 20.03 15.74 -1.51
C HIS A 291 19.66 14.74 -0.41
N ALA A 292 20.30 14.85 0.74
CA ALA A 292 19.95 14.06 1.90
C ALA A 292 18.78 14.70 2.63
N ILE A 293 17.70 13.96 2.85
CA ILE A 293 16.63 14.38 3.76
C ILE A 293 17.08 14.03 5.19
N GLY A 294 17.51 15.06 5.92
CA GLY A 294 17.96 14.92 7.31
C GLY A 294 16.76 14.82 8.26
N ILE A 295 16.50 13.64 8.83
CA ILE A 295 15.41 13.42 9.78
C ILE A 295 15.97 13.40 11.20
N VAL A 296 15.37 14.18 12.11
CA VAL A 296 15.83 14.28 13.50
C VAL A 296 14.98 13.43 14.43
N GLY A 297 15.59 12.40 15.02
CA GLY A 297 14.96 11.62 16.09
C GLY A 297 14.01 10.51 15.63
N ALA A 298 13.98 10.17 14.35
CA ALA A 298 13.29 9.01 13.82
C ALA A 298 14.12 8.32 12.73
N LEU A 299 13.87 7.02 12.53
CA LEU A 299 14.48 6.22 11.46
C LEU A 299 13.39 5.83 10.48
N VAL A 300 13.51 6.33 9.25
CA VAL A 300 12.57 6.07 8.15
C VAL A 300 13.28 5.33 7.04
N SER A 301 12.73 4.22 6.58
CA SER A 301 13.30 3.45 5.47
C SER A 301 12.63 3.73 4.12
N GLY A 302 11.46 4.38 4.13
CA GLY A 302 10.75 4.80 2.91
C GLY A 302 10.26 3.62 2.07
N PHE A 303 9.63 2.61 2.68
CA PHE A 303 9.04 1.49 1.94
C PHE A 303 7.78 1.95 1.18
N ASN A 304 6.75 2.32 1.90
CA ASN A 304 5.60 3.04 1.38
C ASN A 304 5.59 4.45 1.98
N MET A 305 5.36 5.43 1.14
CA MET A 305 5.27 6.83 1.52
C MET A 305 3.99 7.44 0.92
N ALA A 306 3.50 8.49 1.53
CA ALA A 306 2.45 9.34 0.98
C ALA A 306 2.88 10.80 1.15
N TYR A 307 2.30 11.67 0.35
CA TYR A 307 2.66 13.09 0.30
C TYR A 307 1.40 13.93 0.40
N ALA A 308 1.38 14.86 1.32
CA ALA A 308 0.26 15.80 1.49
C ALA A 308 0.70 17.02 2.31
N ASP A 309 0.03 18.14 2.13
CA ASP A 309 0.15 19.30 3.01
C ASP A 309 -0.69 19.05 4.28
N ILE A 310 -0.05 18.45 5.29
CA ILE A 310 -0.73 17.99 6.52
C ILE A 310 -1.11 19.17 7.43
N ASN A 311 -0.28 20.19 7.44
CA ASN A 311 -0.42 21.35 8.33
C ASN A 311 -0.99 22.60 7.65
N LEU A 312 -1.34 22.50 6.36
CA LEU A 312 -1.89 23.55 5.52
C LEU A 312 -0.95 24.78 5.40
N ASP A 313 0.36 24.54 5.33
CA ASP A 313 1.38 25.59 5.12
C ASP A 313 1.77 25.79 3.65
N GLY A 314 1.15 25.03 2.74
CA GLY A 314 1.35 25.09 1.29
C GLY A 314 2.53 24.24 0.80
N LYS A 315 3.10 23.35 1.63
CA LYS A 315 4.21 22.48 1.27
C LYS A 315 3.82 21.02 1.43
N LEU A 316 4.43 20.15 0.62
CA LEU A 316 4.23 18.72 0.75
C LEU A 316 5.05 18.15 1.90
N ASP A 317 4.38 17.58 2.88
CA ASP A 317 4.98 16.77 3.92
C ASP A 317 5.09 15.31 3.45
N ILE A 318 5.97 14.51 4.09
CA ILE A 318 6.13 13.08 3.80
C ILE A 318 5.53 12.26 4.93
N ILE A 319 4.59 11.39 4.63
CA ILE A 319 4.00 10.45 5.57
C ILE A 319 4.68 9.09 5.39
N ALA A 320 5.19 8.49 6.47
CA ALA A 320 5.92 7.24 6.41
C ALA A 320 5.84 6.44 7.71
N ALA A 321 6.05 5.12 7.62
CA ALA A 321 6.32 4.29 8.78
C ALA A 321 7.76 4.48 9.27
N SER A 322 7.94 4.54 10.59
CA SER A 322 9.20 4.75 11.27
C SER A 322 9.33 3.85 12.51
N ASP A 323 10.45 3.94 13.21
CA ASP A 323 10.63 3.30 14.53
C ASP A 323 9.76 3.94 15.65
N LEU A 324 9.13 5.07 15.39
CA LEU A 324 8.15 5.71 16.30
C LEU A 324 6.70 5.32 15.99
N GLY A 325 6.46 4.55 14.93
CA GLY A 325 5.17 4.26 14.32
C GLY A 325 4.95 5.06 13.05
N LEU A 326 3.70 5.40 12.75
CA LEU A 326 3.37 6.28 11.63
C LEU A 326 3.69 7.73 12.00
N VAL A 327 4.44 8.40 11.13
CA VAL A 327 4.85 9.79 11.30
C VAL A 327 4.57 10.59 10.02
N TRP A 328 4.37 11.89 10.18
CA TRP A 328 4.54 12.83 9.09
C TRP A 328 5.80 13.65 9.33
N LEU A 329 6.60 13.81 8.30
CA LEU A 329 7.83 14.58 8.30
C LEU A 329 7.51 15.96 7.77
N GLN A 330 7.52 16.94 8.65
CA GLN A 330 7.22 18.32 8.27
C GLN A 330 8.31 18.87 7.35
N GLN A 331 7.91 19.35 6.17
CA GLN A 331 8.82 20.03 5.27
C GLN A 331 9.29 21.36 5.88
N PRO A 332 10.60 21.57 6.05
CA PRO A 332 11.12 22.83 6.60
C PRO A 332 10.99 23.99 5.60
N GLN A 333 11.13 25.23 6.09
CA GLN A 333 11.13 26.42 5.22
C GLN A 333 12.26 26.42 4.18
N ASN A 334 13.43 25.91 4.54
CA ASN A 334 14.48 25.55 3.60
C ASN A 334 14.52 24.03 3.55
N ILE A 335 14.22 23.46 2.40
CA ILE A 335 14.08 22.00 2.19
C ILE A 335 15.34 21.20 2.56
N ASP A 336 16.53 21.81 2.44
CA ASP A 336 17.81 21.23 2.84
C ASP A 336 18.03 21.20 4.37
N SER A 337 17.14 21.81 5.14
CA SER A 337 17.19 21.78 6.60
C SER A 337 16.64 20.45 7.13
N ALA A 338 16.83 20.21 8.43
CA ALA A 338 16.32 19.00 9.05
C ALA A 338 14.79 18.96 9.07
N TRP A 339 14.24 17.82 8.65
CA TRP A 339 12.82 17.52 8.70
C TRP A 339 12.44 17.00 10.08
N ILE A 340 11.32 17.49 10.62
CA ILE A 340 10.86 17.16 11.97
C ILE A 340 9.78 16.09 11.88
N PRO A 341 9.98 14.90 12.49
CA PRO A 341 8.94 13.89 12.55
C PRO A 341 7.91 14.22 13.62
N HIS A 342 6.66 14.24 13.24
CA HIS A 342 5.50 14.33 14.11
C HIS A 342 4.76 13.01 14.13
N LYS A 343 4.50 12.46 15.31
CA LYS A 343 3.83 11.19 15.44
C LYS A 343 2.35 11.30 15.09
N ILE A 344 1.88 10.47 14.16
CA ILE A 344 0.46 10.27 13.85
C ILE A 344 -0.13 9.23 14.80
N GLY A 345 0.46 8.03 14.84
CA GLY A 345 -0.01 6.97 15.71
C GLY A 345 0.68 5.63 15.46
N THR A 346 0.13 4.58 16.07
CA THR A 346 0.61 3.20 15.88
C THR A 346 -0.56 2.25 15.73
N PHE A 347 -0.28 1.10 15.14
CA PHE A 347 -1.15 -0.07 15.16
C PHE A 347 -0.65 -1.15 16.13
N ASP A 348 0.33 -0.85 16.99
CA ASP A 348 0.94 -1.84 17.86
C ASP A 348 -0.06 -2.90 18.40
N PRO A 349 0.30 -4.18 18.32
CA PRO A 349 1.56 -4.79 17.87
C PRO A 349 1.65 -4.97 16.33
N ASP A 350 0.63 -4.52 15.58
CA ASP A 350 0.53 -4.71 14.13
C ASP A 350 1.47 -3.74 13.40
N SER A 351 2.25 -4.24 12.44
CA SER A 351 3.24 -3.44 11.70
C SER A 351 2.58 -2.76 10.50
N ILE A 352 2.56 -1.43 10.47
CA ILE A 352 2.03 -0.65 9.33
C ILE A 352 2.88 -0.89 8.09
N THR A 353 2.23 -1.16 6.95
CA THR A 353 2.83 -1.32 5.62
C THR A 353 2.23 -0.37 4.61
N GLY A 354 0.98 -0.57 4.21
CA GLY A 354 0.28 0.30 3.27
C GLY A 354 -0.14 1.62 3.91
N ILE A 355 0.00 2.70 3.14
CA ILE A 355 -0.34 4.07 3.58
C ILE A 355 -0.93 4.82 2.39
N ILE A 356 -2.01 5.56 2.62
CA ILE A 356 -2.53 6.55 1.68
C ILE A 356 -3.17 7.72 2.42
N THR A 357 -3.22 8.88 1.77
CA THR A 357 -3.79 10.12 2.30
C THR A 357 -5.08 10.50 1.58
N ALA A 358 -6.10 10.91 2.31
CA ALA A 358 -7.34 11.47 1.78
C ALA A 358 -8.10 12.25 2.86
N ASP A 359 -9.01 13.14 2.48
CA ASP A 359 -9.99 13.74 3.38
C ASP A 359 -11.18 12.78 3.55
N ILE A 360 -11.01 11.81 4.48
CA ILE A 360 -11.96 10.70 4.67
C ILE A 360 -13.28 11.18 5.29
N ASN A 361 -13.20 12.15 6.20
CA ASN A 361 -14.36 12.64 6.94
C ASN A 361 -15.00 13.91 6.33
N ALA A 362 -14.48 14.39 5.21
CA ALA A 362 -14.91 15.58 4.50
C ALA A 362 -14.89 16.84 5.39
N ASP A 363 -13.79 17.05 6.15
CA ASP A 363 -13.60 18.22 6.99
C ASP A 363 -12.58 19.23 6.43
N GLY A 364 -12.01 18.95 5.26
CA GLY A 364 -11.05 19.78 4.54
C GLY A 364 -9.60 19.57 5.00
N ARG A 365 -9.32 18.62 5.88
CA ARG A 365 -7.98 18.21 6.30
C ARG A 365 -7.67 16.82 5.78
N ILE A 366 -6.41 16.59 5.53
CA ILE A 366 -5.94 15.29 5.05
C ILE A 366 -5.76 14.32 6.22
N ASP A 367 -6.47 13.19 6.14
CA ASP A 367 -6.36 12.04 7.02
C ASP A 367 -5.37 11.02 6.44
N VAL A 368 -5.00 10.01 7.23
CA VAL A 368 -4.11 8.93 6.78
C VAL A 368 -4.79 7.58 6.98
N PHE A 369 -5.05 6.88 5.88
CA PHE A 369 -5.48 5.48 5.92
C PHE A 369 -4.26 4.58 5.92
N ALA A 370 -4.32 3.48 6.70
CA ALA A 370 -3.20 2.57 6.85
C ALA A 370 -3.65 1.11 6.92
N GLY A 371 -2.79 0.26 6.39
CA GLY A 371 -2.88 -1.19 6.49
C GLY A 371 -1.69 -1.79 7.22
N SER A 372 -1.84 -3.00 7.76
CA SER A 372 -0.76 -3.71 8.41
C SER A 372 -0.54 -5.11 7.85
N TYR A 373 0.50 -5.76 8.33
CA TYR A 373 1.01 -7.02 7.83
C TYR A 373 1.02 -8.11 8.91
N SER A 374 0.30 -9.22 8.67
CA SER A 374 0.39 -10.43 9.48
C SER A 374 1.58 -11.29 9.01
N ARG A 375 2.55 -11.54 9.90
CA ARG A 375 3.77 -12.26 9.59
C ARG A 375 3.54 -13.77 9.41
N GLY A 376 4.49 -14.44 8.76
CA GLY A 376 4.58 -15.87 8.60
C GLY A 376 4.00 -16.40 7.30
N SER A 377 4.10 -17.72 7.10
CA SER A 377 3.67 -18.39 5.86
C SER A 377 2.20 -18.16 5.53
N ARG A 378 1.90 -17.96 4.26
CA ARG A 378 0.56 -17.70 3.70
C ARG A 378 -0.30 -18.97 3.50
N ILE A 379 0.21 -20.18 3.82
CA ILE A 379 -0.44 -21.46 3.48
C ILE A 379 -1.52 -21.93 4.45
N SER A 380 -1.62 -21.38 5.64
CA SER A 380 -2.65 -21.79 6.61
C SER A 380 -2.93 -20.73 7.67
N GLU A 381 -4.17 -20.65 8.11
CA GLU A 381 -4.53 -19.88 9.29
C GLU A 381 -4.07 -20.62 10.55
N LYS A 382 -3.13 -20.05 11.27
CA LYS A 382 -2.58 -20.61 12.52
C LYS A 382 -3.34 -20.09 13.73
N ASN A 383 -3.20 -20.80 14.87
CA ASN A 383 -3.55 -20.22 16.15
C ASN A 383 -2.51 -19.14 16.49
N VAL A 384 -2.87 -17.90 16.28
CA VAL A 384 -2.05 -16.73 16.61
C VAL A 384 -2.62 -16.01 17.82
N SER A 385 -1.73 -15.46 18.64
CA SER A 385 -2.10 -14.65 19.79
C SER A 385 -2.61 -13.28 19.35
N VAL A 386 -3.50 -12.70 20.13
CA VAL A 386 -3.94 -11.32 19.97
C VAL A 386 -2.79 -10.30 20.07
N HIS A 387 -1.67 -10.68 20.67
CA HIS A 387 -0.46 -9.86 20.85
C HIS A 387 0.55 -10.01 19.70
N GLU A 388 0.30 -10.90 18.73
CA GLU A 388 1.14 -11.01 17.55
C GLU A 388 0.74 -9.96 16.51
N PRO A 389 1.66 -9.57 15.56
CA PRO A 389 1.32 -8.72 14.45
C PRO A 389 0.30 -9.39 13.54
N LEU A 390 -0.83 -8.73 13.29
CA LEU A 390 -1.96 -9.21 12.51
C LEU A 390 -2.27 -8.25 11.35
N GLY A 391 -3.10 -8.71 10.40
CA GLY A 391 -3.63 -7.88 9.34
C GLY A 391 -4.68 -6.92 9.88
N ARG A 392 -4.43 -5.61 9.80
CA ARG A 392 -5.32 -4.57 10.31
C ARG A 392 -5.53 -3.48 9.27
N LEU A 393 -6.74 -2.97 9.22
CA LEU A 393 -7.13 -1.78 8.50
C LEU A 393 -7.65 -0.73 9.47
N GLY A 394 -7.30 0.51 9.25
CA GLY A 394 -7.77 1.65 10.00
C GLY A 394 -7.27 2.97 9.42
N TRP A 395 -7.70 4.06 10.01
CA TRP A 395 -7.27 5.38 9.60
C TRP A 395 -7.07 6.31 10.79
N PHE A 396 -6.34 7.37 10.57
CA PHE A 396 -6.01 8.38 11.55
C PHE A 396 -6.59 9.72 11.09
N GLU A 397 -7.56 10.20 11.85
CA GLU A 397 -8.21 11.49 11.63
C GLU A 397 -7.29 12.62 12.09
N ASN A 398 -7.08 13.60 11.21
CA ASN A 398 -6.34 14.81 11.49
C ASN A 398 -7.24 15.86 12.15
N ASN A 399 -7.10 16.08 13.45
CA ASN A 399 -7.94 17.02 14.20
C ASN A 399 -7.49 18.48 14.10
N GLY A 400 -6.55 18.81 13.22
CA GLY A 400 -6.12 20.17 12.92
C GLY A 400 -5.28 20.87 14.00
N ALA A 401 -5.07 20.22 15.15
CA ALA A 401 -4.13 20.69 16.15
C ALA A 401 -2.81 19.92 16.00
N GLU A 402 -1.68 20.60 16.20
CA GLU A 402 -0.37 19.93 16.13
C GLU A 402 -0.37 18.64 16.96
N ASN A 403 -0.10 17.51 16.27
CA ASN A 403 0.03 16.18 16.84
C ASN A 403 -1.21 15.58 17.54
N ILE A 404 -2.41 16.07 17.25
CA ILE A 404 -3.64 15.44 17.74
C ILE A 404 -4.31 14.66 16.60
N TRP A 405 -4.15 13.35 16.66
CA TRP A 405 -4.75 12.40 15.73
C TRP A 405 -5.68 11.43 16.47
N THR A 406 -6.81 11.11 15.86
CA THR A 406 -7.72 10.08 16.39
C THR A 406 -7.66 8.85 15.51
N ARG A 407 -7.30 7.69 16.10
CA ARG A 407 -7.30 6.42 15.38
C ARG A 407 -8.70 5.82 15.32
N HIS A 408 -9.10 5.42 14.14
CA HIS A 408 -10.32 4.68 13.86
C HIS A 408 -9.96 3.31 13.28
N ASP A 409 -10.24 2.23 14.03
CA ASP A 409 -9.98 0.88 13.60
C ASP A 409 -11.16 0.35 12.78
N ILE A 410 -10.88 -0.30 11.64
CA ILE A 410 -11.90 -0.84 10.73
C ILE A 410 -12.01 -2.35 10.90
N SER A 411 -10.92 -3.08 10.71
CA SER A 411 -10.87 -4.52 10.87
C SER A 411 -9.50 -4.96 11.41
N ARG A 412 -9.44 -6.13 12.06
CA ARG A 412 -8.22 -6.78 12.49
C ARG A 412 -8.39 -8.28 12.37
N ARG A 413 -7.60 -8.93 11.52
CA ARG A 413 -7.77 -10.34 11.16
C ARG A 413 -6.48 -11.11 11.37
N LYS A 414 -6.57 -12.40 11.69
CA LYS A 414 -5.40 -13.29 11.86
C LYS A 414 -4.48 -13.26 10.67
N ARG A 415 -5.04 -13.12 9.46
CA ARG A 415 -4.31 -13.06 8.20
C ARG A 415 -4.71 -11.82 7.43
N GLY A 416 -3.74 -11.19 6.84
CA GLY A 416 -3.87 -10.04 5.96
C GLY A 416 -2.54 -9.31 5.84
N MET A 417 -2.18 -8.95 4.65
CA MET A 417 -1.17 -7.98 4.31
C MET A 417 -1.85 -6.94 3.43
N PHE A 418 -1.80 -5.70 3.83
CA PHE A 418 -2.45 -4.61 3.14
C PHE A 418 -1.38 -3.61 2.75
N ASP A 419 -0.85 -3.76 1.54
CA ASP A 419 0.36 -3.06 1.11
C ASP A 419 0.10 -1.82 0.26
N LYS A 420 -0.90 -1.87 -0.63
CA LYS A 420 -1.18 -0.77 -1.55
C LYS A 420 -2.65 -0.37 -1.49
N PHE A 421 -2.88 0.95 -1.56
CA PHE A 421 -4.23 1.54 -1.56
C PHE A 421 -4.37 2.63 -2.61
N ILE A 422 -5.61 2.83 -3.07
CA ILE A 422 -6.06 3.98 -3.85
C ILE A 422 -7.29 4.56 -3.15
N ALA A 423 -7.28 5.86 -2.90
CA ALA A 423 -8.43 6.59 -2.37
C ALA A 423 -9.19 7.24 -3.54
N LYS A 424 -10.47 6.91 -3.68
CA LYS A 424 -11.31 7.39 -4.78
C LYS A 424 -12.78 7.25 -4.42
N ASP A 425 -13.61 8.19 -4.87
CA ASP A 425 -15.07 8.04 -4.93
C ASP A 425 -15.38 7.08 -6.09
N LEU A 426 -15.53 5.77 -5.78
CA LEU A 426 -15.63 4.70 -6.78
C LEU A 426 -17.04 4.53 -7.32
N ASP A 427 -18.05 4.77 -6.49
CA ASP A 427 -19.48 4.63 -6.84
C ASP A 427 -20.15 5.97 -7.16
N ALA A 428 -19.40 7.07 -7.08
CA ALA A 428 -19.84 8.43 -7.38
C ALA A 428 -20.96 8.95 -6.45
N ASP A 429 -20.92 8.58 -5.16
CA ASP A 429 -21.86 9.05 -4.14
C ASP A 429 -21.36 10.28 -3.37
N GLY A 430 -20.11 10.70 -3.60
CA GLY A 430 -19.48 11.92 -3.08
C GLY A 430 -18.70 11.70 -1.80
N ASP A 431 -18.37 10.47 -1.46
CA ASP A 431 -17.42 10.15 -0.40
C ASP A 431 -16.18 9.39 -0.90
N ILE A 432 -15.21 9.19 -0.03
CA ILE A 432 -13.94 8.55 -0.40
C ILE A 432 -13.97 7.08 -0.01
N ASP A 433 -13.90 6.23 -1.01
CA ASP A 433 -13.69 4.81 -0.88
C ASP A 433 -12.21 4.46 -0.90
N ILE A 434 -11.88 3.25 -0.46
CA ILE A 434 -10.52 2.73 -0.48
C ILE A 434 -10.47 1.43 -1.28
N VAL A 435 -9.78 1.46 -2.41
CA VAL A 435 -9.41 0.25 -3.14
C VAL A 435 -8.06 -0.23 -2.63
N GLY A 436 -7.92 -1.54 -2.39
CA GLY A 436 -6.68 -2.08 -1.83
C GLY A 436 -6.36 -3.50 -2.26
N THR A 437 -5.10 -3.88 -2.06
CA THR A 437 -4.66 -5.27 -2.14
C THR A 437 -4.71 -5.92 -0.78
N ARG A 438 -4.99 -7.22 -0.78
CA ARG A 438 -4.92 -8.09 0.38
C ARG A 438 -4.08 -9.30 0.04
N GLY A 439 -2.95 -9.44 0.69
CA GLY A 439 -2.10 -10.63 0.67
C GLY A 439 -2.16 -11.39 1.98
N ASN A 440 -1.39 -12.48 2.06
CA ASN A 440 -1.20 -13.29 3.27
C ASN A 440 -2.48 -13.90 3.86
N SER A 441 -3.50 -14.13 3.04
CA SER A 441 -4.81 -14.68 3.42
C SER A 441 -5.21 -15.91 2.60
N GLN A 442 -4.27 -16.59 1.96
CA GLN A 442 -4.50 -17.77 1.11
C GLN A 442 -5.36 -17.46 -0.12
N ASN A 443 -6.45 -18.24 -0.31
CA ASN A 443 -7.41 -18.04 -1.38
C ASN A 443 -8.31 -16.81 -1.23
N LEU A 444 -8.10 -16.01 -0.19
CA LEU A 444 -8.76 -14.71 0.02
C LEU A 444 -7.85 -13.54 -0.35
N ASP A 445 -6.64 -13.83 -0.85
CA ASP A 445 -5.75 -12.81 -1.40
C ASP A 445 -6.36 -12.23 -2.68
N GLY A 446 -6.18 -10.93 -2.90
CA GLY A 446 -6.75 -10.30 -4.07
C GLY A 446 -6.89 -8.79 -3.97
N VAL A 447 -7.85 -8.28 -4.70
CA VAL A 447 -8.21 -6.86 -4.73
C VAL A 447 -9.62 -6.68 -4.18
N PHE A 448 -9.75 -5.74 -3.26
CA PHE A 448 -11.02 -5.36 -2.65
C PHE A 448 -11.22 -3.85 -2.72
N TRP A 449 -12.43 -3.40 -2.47
CA TRP A 449 -12.70 -2.01 -2.12
C TRP A 449 -13.57 -1.92 -0.88
N LEU A 450 -13.34 -0.88 -0.10
CA LEU A 450 -14.13 -0.51 1.06
C LEU A 450 -15.00 0.66 0.65
N GLU A 451 -16.30 0.38 0.51
CA GLU A 451 -17.34 1.39 0.34
C GLU A 451 -17.53 2.12 1.67
N GLN A 452 -17.39 3.44 1.67
CA GLN A 452 -17.67 4.26 2.83
C GLN A 452 -19.18 4.45 2.95
N ILE A 453 -19.75 4.11 4.10
CA ILE A 453 -21.19 4.26 4.37
C ILE A 453 -21.41 5.34 5.41
N ARG A 454 -22.23 6.34 5.09
CA ARG A 454 -22.57 7.45 5.98
C ARG A 454 -23.96 7.30 6.57
N THR A 455 -24.10 7.22 7.90
CA THR A 455 -25.35 6.97 8.61
C THR A 455 -25.63 7.98 9.72
N LYS A 456 -26.94 8.17 10.05
CA LYS A 456 -27.37 9.06 11.14
C LYS A 456 -27.18 8.46 12.53
N SER A 457 -27.07 7.16 12.64
CA SER A 457 -26.89 6.41 13.90
C SER A 457 -25.67 5.50 13.78
N PRO A 458 -24.95 5.20 14.88
CA PRO A 458 -23.81 4.30 14.84
C PRO A 458 -24.25 2.89 14.43
N VAL A 459 -23.54 2.31 13.47
CA VAL A 459 -23.69 0.95 12.97
C VAL A 459 -22.39 0.18 13.21
N ARG A 460 -22.31 -1.10 12.86
CA ARG A 460 -21.06 -1.84 12.84
C ARG A 460 -20.02 -1.08 12.03
N THR A 461 -18.79 -1.07 12.55
CA THR A 461 -17.66 -0.36 11.88
C THR A 461 -17.36 -0.95 10.52
N PHE A 462 -17.50 -2.28 10.37
CA PHE A 462 -17.12 -2.98 9.16
C PHE A 462 -18.05 -4.15 8.86
N THR A 463 -18.32 -4.37 7.57
CA THR A 463 -19.03 -5.53 7.05
C THR A 463 -18.13 -6.23 6.02
N SER A 464 -17.72 -7.47 6.32
CA SER A 464 -16.90 -8.28 5.41
C SER A 464 -17.71 -8.74 4.20
N ALA A 465 -17.06 -8.79 3.04
CA ALA A 465 -17.65 -9.34 1.82
C ALA A 465 -17.91 -10.85 1.91
N ARG A 466 -17.18 -11.57 2.75
CA ARG A 466 -17.28 -13.03 2.91
C ARG A 466 -17.48 -13.44 4.35
N SER A 467 -18.40 -14.39 4.56
CA SER A 467 -18.67 -14.95 5.89
C SER A 467 -17.59 -15.95 6.38
N ASP A 468 -16.81 -16.51 5.46
CA ASP A 468 -15.73 -17.47 5.67
C ASP A 468 -14.33 -16.84 5.63
N ASP A 469 -14.27 -15.55 5.89
CA ASP A 469 -13.03 -14.78 5.93
C ASP A 469 -12.10 -15.20 7.09
N SER A 470 -10.86 -14.73 7.04
CA SER A 470 -9.91 -14.88 8.13
C SER A 470 -10.48 -14.36 9.45
N GLN A 471 -10.28 -15.12 10.52
CA GLN A 471 -10.91 -14.84 11.81
C GLN A 471 -10.59 -13.41 12.29
N SER A 472 -11.66 -12.67 12.59
CA SER A 472 -11.58 -11.36 13.22
C SER A 472 -11.08 -11.44 14.65
N MET A 473 -10.28 -10.46 15.07
CA MET A 473 -9.59 -10.42 16.34
C MET A 473 -9.84 -9.09 17.07
N PRO A 474 -9.93 -9.12 18.40
CA PRO A 474 -9.96 -7.89 19.21
C PRO A 474 -8.59 -7.19 19.18
N LEU A 475 -8.58 -5.97 19.69
CA LEU A 475 -7.33 -5.29 20.04
C LEU A 475 -6.70 -5.95 21.27
N PRO A 476 -5.36 -5.98 21.40
CA PRO A 476 -4.70 -6.40 22.61
C PRO A 476 -5.04 -5.42 23.76
N GLN A 477 -5.21 -5.98 24.95
CA GLN A 477 -5.49 -5.19 26.17
C GLN A 477 -4.21 -4.58 26.75
#